data_b13889575512172cf78412a80536f52b
#
_entry.id   b13889575512172cf78412a80536f52b
#
_cell.length_a   1.000
_cell.length_b   1.000
_cell.length_c   1.000
_cell.angle_alpha   90.00
_cell.angle_beta   90.00
_cell.angle_gamma   90.00
#
_symmetry.space_group_name_H-M   'P 1'
#
loop_
_entity.id
_entity.type
_entity.pdbx_description
1 polymer ?
#
loop_
_entity_poly.entity_id
_entity_poly.type
_entity_poly.pdbx_seq_one_letter_code
_entity_poly.pdbx_strand_id
1 'polypeptide(L)'
;MFFVFLCIQVLKNLDFKFTHMNIAIHVRFLVANKLEGIGRFTFETIQRICKNHPEHTFYLLFDRMYEPEFVFSTNVVPIVVPFPARHPLLWWFWFHIQLPRVLKNIPADIFISTDGFLPPHLSIPTVNVIHDLNFEHNPEHVPSLVRWYYKKFFPLYARKATRIATVSEFSKQDICSTYSIVPEHVDVIYNGVSSEFEPLTETQKT
;
A
#
# COMPACT_ATOMS: atom_id res chain seq x y z
N MET A 1 1.71 -15.02 -1.28
CA MET A 1 3.11 -15.40 -1.55
C MET A 1 3.84 -14.43 -2.47
N PHE A 2 3.24 -13.93 -3.55
CA PHE A 2 3.88 -12.99 -4.51
C PHE A 2 4.24 -11.60 -3.96
N PHE A 3 3.41 -10.96 -3.14
CA PHE A 3 3.66 -9.59 -2.65
C PHE A 3 4.90 -9.50 -1.73
N VAL A 4 5.08 -10.48 -0.87
CA VAL A 4 6.30 -10.60 -0.04
C VAL A 4 7.52 -10.78 -0.91
N PHE A 5 7.40 -11.63 -1.93
CA PHE A 5 8.47 -11.86 -2.90
C PHE A 5 8.83 -10.57 -3.64
N LEU A 6 7.84 -9.74 -3.97
CA LEU A 6 8.06 -8.44 -4.61
C LEU A 6 8.80 -7.46 -3.70
N CYS A 7 8.38 -7.29 -2.44
CA CYS A 7 9.08 -6.43 -1.48
C CYS A 7 10.52 -6.91 -1.26
N ILE A 8 10.71 -8.23 -1.12
CA ILE A 8 12.04 -8.85 -0.99
C ILE A 8 12.82 -8.79 -2.32
N GLN A 9 12.16 -8.91 -3.47
CA GLN A 9 12.81 -8.84 -4.77
C GLN A 9 13.20 -7.41 -5.14
N VAL A 10 12.39 -6.41 -4.77
CA VAL A 10 12.79 -4.98 -4.82
C VAL A 10 14.07 -4.76 -4.03
N LEU A 11 14.18 -5.36 -2.87
CA LEU A 11 15.35 -5.22 -1.99
C LEU A 11 16.53 -6.07 -2.48
N LYS A 12 16.30 -7.25 -3.05
CA LYS A 12 17.35 -8.07 -3.67
C LYS A 12 17.95 -7.39 -4.90
N ASN A 13 17.15 -6.70 -5.70
CA ASN A 13 17.63 -5.92 -6.84
C ASN A 13 18.42 -4.67 -6.45
N LEU A 14 18.40 -4.30 -5.15
CA LEU A 14 19.20 -3.22 -4.57
C LEU A 14 20.47 -3.74 -3.84
N ASP A 15 20.88 -5.01 -4.08
CA ASP A 15 22.02 -5.69 -3.43
C ASP A 15 21.98 -5.75 -1.89
N PHE A 16 20.80 -5.57 -1.29
CA PHE A 16 20.62 -5.67 0.16
C PHE A 16 20.54 -7.13 0.61
N LYS A 17 21.62 -7.64 1.20
CA LYS A 17 21.66 -8.92 1.94
C LYS A 17 21.27 -8.70 3.40
N PHE A 18 20.00 -8.43 3.68
CA PHE A 18 19.55 -8.33 5.07
C PHE A 18 18.95 -9.65 5.56
N THR A 19 19.43 -10.11 6.68
CA THR A 19 18.81 -11.19 7.48
C THR A 19 17.59 -10.64 8.25
N HIS A 20 17.55 -9.34 8.56
CA HIS A 20 16.49 -8.62 9.25
C HIS A 20 16.25 -7.27 8.57
N MET A 21 14.97 -6.87 8.44
CA MET A 21 14.56 -5.56 7.92
C MET A 21 13.48 -4.93 8.77
N ASN A 22 13.49 -3.60 8.79
CA ASN A 22 12.46 -2.76 9.37
C ASN A 22 11.58 -2.20 8.26
N ILE A 23 10.36 -2.69 8.15
CA ILE A 23 9.45 -2.39 7.05
C ILE A 23 8.35 -1.47 7.57
N ALA A 24 8.32 -0.23 7.10
CA ALA A 24 7.25 0.71 7.45
C ALA A 24 6.10 0.60 6.43
N ILE A 25 4.87 0.44 6.91
CA ILE A 25 3.69 0.25 6.06
C ILE A 25 2.60 1.23 6.46
N HIS A 26 2.12 2.00 5.51
CA HIS A 26 0.97 2.84 5.68
C HIS A 26 -0.33 2.02 5.57
N VAL A 27 -1.18 2.10 6.60
CA VAL A 27 -2.36 1.23 6.77
C VAL A 27 -3.63 1.99 7.17
N ARG A 28 -3.85 3.22 6.69
CA ARG A 28 -5.04 4.05 7.04
C ARG A 28 -6.38 3.41 6.68
N PHE A 29 -6.42 2.44 5.77
CA PHE A 29 -7.62 1.73 5.39
C PHE A 29 -7.93 0.50 6.26
N LEU A 30 -7.07 0.17 7.23
CA LEU A 30 -7.42 -0.79 8.28
C LEU A 30 -8.37 -0.11 9.28
N VAL A 31 -9.64 -0.24 9.04
CA VAL A 31 -10.72 0.30 9.87
C VAL A 31 -11.60 -0.86 10.29
N ALA A 32 -11.75 -1.06 11.61
CA ALA A 32 -12.58 -2.14 12.16
C ALA A 32 -14.01 -2.06 11.62
N ASN A 33 -14.58 -3.22 11.35
CA ASN A 33 -15.94 -3.39 10.81
C ASN A 33 -16.17 -2.69 9.43
N LYS A 34 -15.11 -2.21 8.76
CA LYS A 34 -15.19 -1.56 7.45
C LYS A 34 -13.98 -1.91 6.56
N LEU A 35 -13.75 -3.20 6.37
CA LEU A 35 -12.70 -3.70 5.48
C LEU A 35 -13.30 -3.95 4.09
N GLU A 36 -13.27 -2.93 3.25
CA GLU A 36 -13.74 -2.98 1.85
C GLU A 36 -12.59 -2.64 0.90
N GLY A 37 -12.59 -3.21 -0.30
CA GLY A 37 -11.63 -2.89 -1.36
C GLY A 37 -10.18 -2.84 -0.89
N ILE A 38 -9.58 -1.65 -0.89
CA ILE A 38 -8.19 -1.42 -0.46
C ILE A 38 -7.94 -1.86 0.99
N GLY A 39 -8.91 -1.66 1.89
CA GLY A 39 -8.82 -2.10 3.28
C GLY A 39 -8.71 -3.62 3.39
N ARG A 40 -9.53 -4.37 2.65
CA ARG A 40 -9.47 -5.84 2.60
C ARG A 40 -8.15 -6.32 1.98
N PHE A 41 -7.74 -5.72 0.87
CA PHE A 41 -6.43 -6.01 0.28
C PHE A 41 -5.28 -5.80 1.28
N THR A 42 -5.28 -4.65 1.96
CA THR A 42 -4.27 -4.31 2.97
C THR A 42 -4.27 -5.33 4.11
N PHE A 43 -5.44 -5.65 4.66
CA PHE A 43 -5.59 -6.62 5.74
C PHE A 43 -5.04 -7.99 5.36
N GLU A 44 -5.56 -8.57 4.26
CA GLU A 44 -5.21 -9.91 3.80
C GLU A 44 -3.72 -10.04 3.45
N THR A 45 -3.17 -8.98 2.85
CA THR A 45 -1.77 -8.97 2.42
C THR A 45 -0.84 -8.79 3.61
N ILE A 46 -1.05 -7.76 4.44
CA ILE A 46 -0.13 -7.41 5.51
C ILE A 46 -0.15 -8.44 6.64
N GLN A 47 -1.34 -8.99 6.98
CA GLN A 47 -1.43 -10.06 7.96
C GLN A 47 -0.56 -11.27 7.57
N ARG A 48 -0.64 -11.71 6.31
CA ARG A 48 0.16 -12.84 5.80
C ARG A 48 1.65 -12.52 5.77
N ILE A 49 2.01 -11.30 5.37
CA ILE A 49 3.41 -10.87 5.36
C ILE A 49 4.00 -10.92 6.76
N CYS A 50 3.34 -10.30 7.74
CA CYS A 50 3.82 -10.26 9.11
C CYS A 50 3.97 -11.65 9.72
N LYS A 51 3.00 -12.55 9.48
CA LYS A 51 3.02 -13.93 10.02
C LYS A 51 4.08 -14.81 9.34
N ASN A 52 4.30 -14.64 8.03
CA ASN A 52 5.20 -15.51 7.26
C ASN A 52 6.66 -15.04 7.30
N HIS A 53 6.93 -13.83 7.83
CA HIS A 53 8.25 -13.25 7.93
C HIS A 53 8.52 -12.74 9.35
N PRO A 54 8.58 -13.65 10.34
CA PRO A 54 8.85 -13.31 11.75
C PRO A 54 10.25 -12.70 11.96
N GLU A 55 11.17 -12.90 11.01
CA GLU A 55 12.52 -12.33 11.00
C GLU A 55 12.56 -10.83 10.76
N HIS A 56 11.47 -10.21 10.25
CA HIS A 56 11.38 -8.79 9.96
C HIS A 56 10.53 -8.05 11.00
N THR A 57 10.78 -6.75 11.19
CA THR A 57 9.93 -5.88 12.03
C THR A 57 9.04 -5.01 11.13
N PHE A 58 7.75 -5.00 11.41
CA PHE A 58 6.75 -4.26 10.64
C PHE A 58 6.18 -3.08 11.44
N TYR A 59 6.50 -1.86 11.05
CA TYR A 59 5.94 -0.63 11.60
C TYR A 59 4.66 -0.29 10.86
N LEU A 60 3.49 -0.55 11.44
CA LEU A 60 2.19 -0.22 10.84
C LEU A 60 1.77 1.19 11.23
N LEU A 61 1.68 2.07 10.23
CA LEU A 61 1.44 3.51 10.41
C LEU A 61 -0.05 3.82 10.18
N PHE A 62 -0.76 4.09 11.27
CA PHE A 62 -2.19 4.39 11.29
C PHE A 62 -2.44 5.90 11.33
N ASP A 63 -3.52 6.38 10.70
CA ASP A 63 -3.97 7.77 10.79
C ASP A 63 -4.94 8.03 11.97
N ARG A 64 -5.16 7.02 12.80
CA ARG A 64 -6.09 6.99 13.95
C ARG A 64 -5.70 5.90 14.94
N MET A 65 -6.35 5.87 16.09
CA MET A 65 -6.24 4.72 17.00
C MET A 65 -6.63 3.44 16.25
N TYR A 66 -5.83 2.40 16.45
CA TYR A 66 -6.00 1.09 15.82
C TYR A 66 -6.68 0.11 16.77
N GLU A 67 -7.33 -0.88 16.19
CA GLU A 67 -7.89 -2.00 16.96
C GLU A 67 -6.84 -3.10 17.16
N PRO A 68 -6.87 -3.84 18.30
CA PRO A 68 -5.89 -4.89 18.60
C PRO A 68 -5.80 -5.98 17.52
N GLU A 69 -6.89 -6.23 16.79
CA GLU A 69 -6.93 -7.21 15.69
C GLU A 69 -5.96 -6.91 14.53
N PHE A 70 -5.51 -5.65 14.40
CA PHE A 70 -4.54 -5.25 13.38
C PHE A 70 -3.07 -5.42 13.83
N VAL A 71 -2.84 -5.86 15.05
CA VAL A 71 -1.53 -6.29 15.53
C VAL A 71 -1.40 -7.80 15.26
N PHE A 72 -1.06 -8.16 14.04
CA PHE A 72 -1.17 -9.52 13.51
C PHE A 72 -0.23 -10.55 14.14
N SER A 73 0.89 -10.10 14.70
CA SER A 73 1.97 -10.94 15.25
C SER A 73 2.93 -10.11 16.11
N THR A 74 3.81 -10.77 16.84
CA THR A 74 4.73 -10.13 17.81
C THR A 74 5.80 -9.24 17.18
N ASN A 75 6.04 -9.35 15.88
CA ASN A 75 6.97 -8.52 15.09
C ASN A 75 6.30 -7.27 14.48
N VAL A 76 5.05 -6.97 14.87
CA VAL A 76 4.32 -5.77 14.45
C VAL A 76 4.42 -4.69 15.53
N VAL A 77 4.85 -3.50 15.12
CA VAL A 77 4.90 -2.28 15.94
C VAL A 77 3.89 -1.28 15.39
N PRO A 78 2.72 -1.13 16.02
CA PRO A 78 1.71 -0.16 15.57
C PRO A 78 2.10 1.26 16.00
N ILE A 79 1.97 2.22 15.07
CA ILE A 79 2.27 3.64 15.33
C ILE A 79 1.09 4.48 14.84
N VAL A 80 0.57 5.31 15.73
CA VAL A 80 -0.44 6.32 15.36
C VAL A 80 0.28 7.60 14.93
N VAL A 81 0.14 7.94 13.65
CA VAL A 81 0.64 9.20 13.10
C VAL A 81 -0.37 10.31 13.40
N PRO A 82 0.02 11.42 14.03
CA PRO A 82 -0.91 12.50 14.40
C PRO A 82 -1.69 13.06 13.21
N PHE A 83 -2.89 13.54 13.47
CA PHE A 83 -3.85 14.12 12.53
C PHE A 83 -4.40 13.11 11.51
N PRO A 84 -5.73 12.85 11.53
CA PRO A 84 -6.35 11.87 10.64
C PRO A 84 -6.34 12.32 9.18
N ALA A 85 -5.97 11.42 8.28
CA ALA A 85 -5.91 11.67 6.83
C ALA A 85 -7.30 11.44 6.16
N ARG A 86 -8.33 12.22 6.56
CA ARG A 86 -9.73 12.02 6.11
C ARG A 86 -10.23 13.05 5.08
N HIS A 87 -9.50 14.13 4.85
CA HIS A 87 -9.87 15.21 3.94
C HIS A 87 -8.68 15.52 3.01
N PRO A 88 -8.88 15.90 1.73
CA PRO A 88 -7.79 16.16 0.80
C PRO A 88 -6.71 17.13 1.28
N LEU A 89 -7.08 18.19 2.00
CA LEU A 89 -6.10 19.11 2.59
C LEU A 89 -5.28 18.45 3.72
N LEU A 90 -5.91 17.57 4.51
CA LEU A 90 -5.22 16.80 5.55
C LEU A 90 -4.36 15.69 4.93
N TRP A 91 -4.72 15.13 3.77
CA TRP A 91 -3.85 14.20 3.03
C TRP A 91 -2.52 14.83 2.70
N TRP A 92 -2.54 16.06 2.13
CA TRP A 92 -1.30 16.76 1.84
C TRP A 92 -0.43 16.92 3.08
N PHE A 93 -1.00 17.45 4.17
CA PHE A 93 -0.28 17.65 5.42
C PHE A 93 0.25 16.33 6.00
N TRP A 94 -0.57 15.28 5.96
CA TRP A 94 -0.22 13.98 6.51
C TRP A 94 0.91 13.31 5.72
N PHE A 95 0.80 13.22 4.39
CA PHE A 95 1.79 12.56 3.54
C PHE A 95 3.06 13.37 3.32
N HIS A 96 2.99 14.70 3.29
CA HIS A 96 4.15 15.53 2.99
C HIS A 96 4.88 16.01 4.24
N ILE A 97 4.22 16.00 5.41
CA ILE A 97 4.80 16.55 6.64
C ILE A 97 4.84 15.53 7.78
N GLN A 98 3.68 14.98 8.19
CA GLN A 98 3.62 14.17 9.40
C GLN A 98 4.26 12.80 9.20
N LEU A 99 3.88 12.09 8.15
CA LEU A 99 4.41 10.76 7.86
C LEU A 99 5.95 10.76 7.66
N PRO A 100 6.55 11.69 6.89
CA PRO A 100 8.01 11.81 6.82
C PRO A 100 8.69 12.09 8.16
N ARG A 101 8.06 12.88 9.04
CA ARG A 101 8.60 13.13 10.39
C ARG A 101 8.62 11.87 11.25
N VAL A 102 7.55 11.08 11.22
CA VAL A 102 7.49 9.80 11.94
C VAL A 102 8.51 8.82 11.37
N LEU A 103 8.61 8.71 10.05
CA LEU A 103 9.57 7.82 9.37
C LEU A 103 11.04 8.15 9.68
N LYS A 104 11.38 9.40 9.96
CA LYS A 104 12.73 9.79 10.41
C LYS A 104 13.07 9.31 11.82
N ASN A 105 12.07 9.00 12.65
CA ASN A 105 12.24 8.59 14.04
C ASN A 105 12.17 7.08 14.24
N ILE A 106 11.98 6.30 13.17
CA ILE A 106 11.99 4.84 13.18
C ILE A 106 13.08 4.33 12.22
N PRO A 107 13.71 3.19 12.52
CA PRO A 107 14.79 2.65 11.69
C PRO A 107 14.26 1.93 10.45
N ALA A 108 13.39 2.57 9.67
CA ALA A 108 12.76 1.96 8.50
C ALA A 108 13.76 1.84 7.34
N ASP A 109 13.92 0.62 6.81
CA ASP A 109 14.75 0.31 5.64
C ASP A 109 13.98 0.49 4.34
N ILE A 110 12.65 0.31 4.37
CA ILE A 110 11.74 0.46 3.22
C ILE A 110 10.38 0.98 3.69
N PHE A 111 9.71 1.73 2.81
CA PHE A 111 8.34 2.18 3.03
C PHE A 111 7.40 1.58 1.99
N ILE A 112 6.26 1.04 2.44
CA ILE A 112 5.20 0.47 1.61
C ILE A 112 3.92 1.29 1.78
N SER A 113 3.37 1.75 0.67
CA SER A 113 2.03 2.32 0.61
C SER A 113 1.07 1.33 -0.04
N THR A 114 -0.09 1.09 0.57
CA THR A 114 -1.08 0.12 0.10
C THR A 114 -2.23 0.76 -0.71
N ASP A 115 -2.21 2.08 -0.94
CA ASP A 115 -3.34 2.84 -1.47
C ASP A 115 -2.99 3.95 -2.49
N GLY A 116 -1.80 3.91 -3.06
CA GLY A 116 -1.35 4.85 -4.08
C GLY A 116 -0.78 6.16 -3.56
N PHE A 117 -0.91 6.47 -2.27
CA PHE A 117 -0.36 7.70 -1.69
C PHE A 117 1.08 7.49 -1.22
N LEU A 118 1.97 8.41 -1.54
CA LEU A 118 3.38 8.30 -1.20
C LEU A 118 3.94 9.64 -0.68
N PRO A 119 4.72 9.64 0.41
CA PRO A 119 5.53 10.80 0.75
C PRO A 119 6.59 11.04 -0.33
N PRO A 120 6.58 12.20 -1.03
CA PRO A 120 7.40 12.36 -2.26
C PRO A 120 8.89 12.59 -2.00
N HIS A 121 9.29 12.77 -0.75
CA HIS A 121 10.66 13.14 -0.34
C HIS A 121 11.24 12.17 0.69
N LEU A 122 11.03 10.87 0.51
CA LEU A 122 11.69 9.85 1.32
C LEU A 122 13.08 9.52 0.75
N SER A 123 14.04 9.30 1.66
CA SER A 123 15.39 8.84 1.32
C SER A 123 15.53 7.31 1.29
N ILE A 124 14.52 6.60 1.79
CA ILE A 124 14.48 5.13 1.79
C ILE A 124 13.72 4.62 0.56
N PRO A 125 14.01 3.41 0.09
CA PRO A 125 13.25 2.75 -0.97
C PRO A 125 11.76 2.69 -0.66
N THR A 126 10.93 2.75 -1.72
CA THR A 126 9.48 2.78 -1.57
C THR A 126 8.80 1.81 -2.53
N VAL A 127 7.77 1.12 -2.05
CA VAL A 127 6.82 0.36 -2.87
C VAL A 127 5.47 1.03 -2.78
N ASN A 128 4.91 1.42 -3.93
CA ASN A 128 3.59 2.06 -4.00
C ASN A 128 2.59 1.14 -4.69
N VAL A 129 1.53 0.73 -3.99
CA VAL A 129 0.46 -0.08 -4.59
C VAL A 129 -0.58 0.86 -5.19
N ILE A 130 -0.69 0.86 -6.50
CA ILE A 130 -1.72 1.60 -7.25
C ILE A 130 -2.69 0.57 -7.82
N HIS A 131 -3.92 0.56 -7.31
CA HIS A 131 -4.92 -0.44 -7.69
C HIS A 131 -5.49 -0.20 -9.08
N ASP A 132 -5.86 1.04 -9.37
CA ASP A 132 -6.38 1.51 -10.66
C ASP A 132 -6.20 3.02 -10.82
N LEU A 133 -6.55 3.53 -12.00
CA LEU A 133 -6.60 4.95 -12.32
C LEU A 133 -8.02 5.39 -12.76
N ASN A 134 -9.08 4.79 -12.21
CA ASN A 134 -10.45 5.09 -12.58
C ASN A 134 -10.77 6.61 -12.48
N PHE A 135 -10.21 7.31 -11.52
CA PHE A 135 -10.39 8.76 -11.36
C PHE A 135 -9.77 9.59 -12.49
N GLU A 136 -8.84 9.06 -13.27
CA GLU A 136 -8.31 9.72 -14.47
C GLU A 136 -9.28 9.61 -15.65
N HIS A 137 -9.89 8.43 -15.83
CA HIS A 137 -10.76 8.11 -16.95
C HIS A 137 -12.22 8.52 -16.72
N ASN A 138 -12.70 8.40 -15.46
CA ASN A 138 -14.06 8.71 -15.05
C ASN A 138 -14.06 9.77 -13.92
N PRO A 139 -13.60 10.99 -14.22
CA PRO A 139 -13.40 12.03 -13.22
C PRO A 139 -14.69 12.50 -12.52
N GLU A 140 -15.86 12.23 -13.10
CA GLU A 140 -17.18 12.52 -12.54
C GLU A 140 -17.53 11.61 -11.34
N HIS A 141 -16.89 10.46 -11.21
CA HIS A 141 -17.13 9.53 -10.11
C HIS A 141 -16.49 9.97 -8.78
N VAL A 142 -15.67 11.01 -8.81
CA VAL A 142 -15.00 11.53 -7.60
C VAL A 142 -15.29 13.02 -7.38
N PRO A 143 -15.45 13.47 -6.12
CA PRO A 143 -15.65 14.89 -5.80
C PRO A 143 -14.51 15.75 -6.38
N SER A 144 -14.84 16.98 -6.81
CA SER A 144 -13.91 17.86 -7.53
C SER A 144 -12.58 18.13 -6.81
N LEU A 145 -12.62 18.30 -5.48
CA LEU A 145 -11.41 18.50 -4.68
C LEU A 145 -10.53 17.24 -4.59
N VAL A 146 -11.16 16.06 -4.49
CA VAL A 146 -10.46 14.76 -4.52
C VAL A 146 -9.82 14.55 -5.88
N ARG A 147 -10.56 14.78 -6.96
CA ARG A 147 -10.08 14.70 -8.33
C ARG A 147 -8.88 15.62 -8.56
N TRP A 148 -8.98 16.88 -8.12
CA TRP A 148 -7.88 17.84 -8.21
C TRP A 148 -6.63 17.31 -7.50
N TYR A 149 -6.79 16.77 -6.28
CA TYR A 149 -5.69 16.22 -5.52
C TYR A 149 -5.05 15.02 -6.25
N TYR A 150 -5.86 14.08 -6.71
CA TYR A 150 -5.39 12.88 -7.40
C TYR A 150 -4.64 13.24 -8.68
N LYS A 151 -5.24 14.04 -9.56
CA LYS A 151 -4.59 14.48 -10.82
C LYS A 151 -3.28 15.22 -10.60
N LYS A 152 -3.16 15.94 -9.50
CA LYS A 152 -1.92 16.66 -9.16
C LYS A 152 -0.84 15.76 -8.57
N PHE A 153 -1.18 14.86 -7.67
CA PHE A 153 -0.20 14.16 -6.85
C PHE A 153 0.04 12.71 -7.25
N PHE A 154 -0.91 11.98 -7.79
CA PHE A 154 -0.70 10.59 -8.17
C PHE A 154 0.38 10.39 -9.24
N PRO A 155 0.47 11.22 -10.30
CA PRO A 155 1.60 11.16 -11.24
C PRO A 155 2.96 11.37 -10.56
N LEU A 156 3.00 12.27 -9.56
CA LEU A 156 4.20 12.51 -8.76
C LEU A 156 4.56 11.29 -7.91
N TYR A 157 3.57 10.71 -7.22
CA TYR A 157 3.77 9.53 -6.38
C TYR A 157 4.22 8.32 -7.19
N ALA A 158 3.63 8.08 -8.35
CA ALA A 158 4.03 7.01 -9.25
C ALA A 158 5.49 7.16 -9.71
N ARG A 159 5.90 8.38 -10.14
CA ARG A 159 7.29 8.63 -10.58
C ARG A 159 8.31 8.60 -9.45
N LYS A 160 7.90 8.85 -8.20
CA LYS A 160 8.81 8.86 -7.03
C LYS A 160 8.94 7.49 -6.38
N ALA A 161 8.01 6.58 -6.63
CA ALA A 161 8.11 5.22 -6.13
C ALA A 161 9.34 4.50 -6.70
N THR A 162 10.08 3.79 -5.85
CA THR A 162 11.19 2.91 -6.30
C THR A 162 10.62 1.74 -7.12
N ARG A 163 9.47 1.21 -6.70
CA ARG A 163 8.69 0.20 -7.44
C ARG A 163 7.21 0.50 -7.27
N ILE A 164 6.45 0.20 -8.29
CA ILE A 164 4.99 0.21 -8.24
C ILE A 164 4.49 -1.23 -8.26
N ALA A 165 3.50 -1.53 -7.43
CA ALA A 165 2.74 -2.75 -7.51
C ALA A 165 1.31 -2.42 -7.94
N THR A 166 0.70 -3.31 -8.74
CA THR A 166 -0.70 -3.18 -9.16
C THR A 166 -1.37 -4.55 -9.23
N VAL A 167 -2.69 -4.58 -9.36
CA VAL A 167 -3.48 -5.80 -9.18
C VAL A 167 -3.82 -6.53 -10.48
N SER A 168 -3.50 -5.96 -11.65
CA SER A 168 -3.78 -6.57 -12.95
C SER A 168 -2.83 -6.07 -14.05
N GLU A 169 -2.71 -6.83 -15.14
CA GLU A 169 -1.98 -6.38 -16.35
C GLU A 169 -2.65 -5.16 -16.98
N PHE A 170 -3.98 -5.07 -16.94
CA PHE A 170 -4.71 -3.90 -17.41
C PHE A 170 -4.28 -2.64 -16.64
N SER A 171 -4.31 -2.68 -15.29
CA SER A 171 -3.87 -1.55 -14.47
C SER A 171 -2.38 -1.22 -14.68
N LYS A 172 -1.52 -2.22 -14.93
CA LYS A 172 -0.12 -1.99 -15.28
C LYS A 172 0.01 -1.19 -16.57
N GLN A 173 -0.67 -1.62 -17.63
CA GLN A 173 -0.65 -0.92 -18.93
C GLN A 173 -1.19 0.50 -18.78
N ASP A 174 -2.26 0.67 -18.02
CA ASP A 174 -2.88 1.97 -17.77
C ASP A 174 -1.93 2.93 -17.00
N ILE A 175 -1.29 2.47 -15.92
CA ILE A 175 -0.28 3.24 -15.18
C ILE A 175 0.88 3.64 -16.08
N CYS A 176 1.40 2.69 -16.87
CA CYS A 176 2.53 2.96 -17.76
C CYS A 176 2.19 3.99 -18.83
N SER A 177 1.03 3.87 -19.47
CA SER A 177 0.60 4.79 -20.54
C SER A 177 0.23 6.18 -20.00
N THR A 178 -0.55 6.23 -18.91
CA THR A 178 -1.08 7.48 -18.37
C THR A 178 0.02 8.32 -17.70
N TYR A 179 0.94 7.69 -16.96
CA TYR A 179 1.98 8.40 -16.21
C TYR A 179 3.36 8.36 -16.84
N SER A 180 3.52 7.73 -18.02
CA SER A 180 4.81 7.54 -18.71
C SER A 180 5.84 6.81 -17.84
N ILE A 181 5.39 5.74 -17.16
CA ILE A 181 6.24 4.87 -16.33
C ILE A 181 6.73 3.70 -17.19
N VAL A 182 8.00 3.36 -17.07
CA VAL A 182 8.57 2.20 -17.79
C VAL A 182 8.01 0.90 -17.19
N PRO A 183 7.59 -0.08 -18.03
CA PRO A 183 6.93 -1.32 -17.58
C PRO A 183 7.72 -2.13 -16.55
N GLU A 184 9.04 -2.04 -16.58
CA GLU A 184 9.96 -2.73 -15.65
C GLU A 184 9.85 -2.20 -14.22
N HIS A 185 9.30 -1.00 -14.01
CA HIS A 185 9.06 -0.41 -12.69
C HIS A 185 7.70 -0.81 -12.08
N VAL A 186 6.85 -1.52 -12.84
CA VAL A 186 5.52 -1.91 -12.39
C VAL A 186 5.41 -3.44 -12.34
N ASP A 187 5.12 -3.98 -11.17
CA ASP A 187 4.91 -5.39 -10.93
C ASP A 187 3.43 -5.68 -10.73
N VAL A 188 2.95 -6.80 -11.32
CA VAL A 188 1.57 -7.24 -11.14
C VAL A 188 1.49 -8.26 -10.02
N ILE A 189 0.64 -7.97 -9.04
CA ILE A 189 0.34 -8.81 -7.89
C ILE A 189 -1.17 -9.07 -7.89
N TYR A 190 -1.60 -10.18 -8.46
CA TYR A 190 -3.01 -10.51 -8.53
C TYR A 190 -3.64 -10.66 -7.13
N ASN A 191 -4.87 -10.19 -7.00
CA ASN A 191 -5.68 -10.46 -5.83
C ASN A 191 -5.95 -11.97 -5.72
N GLY A 192 -5.83 -12.50 -4.51
CA GLY A 192 -6.24 -13.87 -4.20
C GLY A 192 -7.73 -13.95 -3.89
N VAL A 193 -8.26 -15.16 -3.92
CA VAL A 193 -9.61 -15.49 -3.43
C VAL A 193 -9.49 -15.99 -1.98
N SER A 194 -10.40 -15.56 -1.10
CA SER A 194 -10.48 -16.10 0.26
C SER A 194 -10.86 -17.58 0.22
N SER A 195 -10.28 -18.37 1.14
CA SER A 195 -10.65 -19.78 1.31
C SER A 195 -12.10 -20.01 1.73
N GLU A 196 -12.80 -18.95 2.11
CA GLU A 196 -14.25 -18.99 2.40
C GLU A 196 -15.11 -19.13 1.11
N PHE A 197 -14.53 -18.78 -0.06
CA PHE A 197 -15.20 -18.91 -1.36
C PHE A 197 -14.82 -20.25 -1.99
N GLU A 198 -15.66 -21.26 -1.80
CA GLU A 198 -15.57 -22.55 -2.46
C GLU A 198 -16.50 -22.61 -3.68
N PRO A 199 -16.11 -23.33 -4.76
CA PRO A 199 -17.04 -23.59 -5.87
C PRO A 199 -18.30 -24.27 -5.36
N LEU A 200 -19.47 -23.81 -5.81
CA LEU A 200 -20.73 -24.47 -5.51
C LEU A 200 -20.70 -25.92 -6.02
N THR A 201 -21.10 -26.85 -5.16
CA THR A 201 -21.35 -28.25 -5.58
C THR A 201 -22.54 -28.30 -6.53
N GLU A 202 -22.66 -29.35 -7.35
CA GLU A 202 -23.78 -29.50 -8.31
C GLU A 202 -25.15 -29.48 -7.60
N THR A 203 -25.22 -29.95 -6.36
CA THR A 203 -26.44 -29.90 -5.54
C THR A 203 -26.78 -28.50 -5.00
N GLN A 204 -25.84 -27.57 -4.98
CA GLN A 204 -26.04 -26.18 -4.57
C GLN A 204 -26.33 -25.23 -5.75
N LYS A 205 -26.19 -25.72 -6.99
CA LYS A 205 -26.51 -24.97 -8.21
C LYS A 205 -27.98 -25.08 -8.64
N THR A 206 -28.78 -25.89 -7.96
CA THR A 206 -30.24 -26.09 -8.17
C THR A 206 -31.00 -25.27 -7.17
#